data_1ba3cfcc305d22af9b5028b5e1d13903
#
_entry.id   1ba3cfcc305d22af9b5028b5e1d13903
#
_cell.length_a   1.000
_cell.length_b   1.000
_cell.length_c   1.000
_cell.angle_alpha   90.00
_cell.angle_beta   90.00
_cell.angle_gamma   90.00
#
_symmetry.space_group_name_H-M   'P 1'
#
loop_
_entity.id
_entity.type
_entity.pdbx_description
1 polymer ?
#
loop_
_entity_poly.entity_id
_entity_poly.type
_entity_poly.pdbx_seq_one_letter_code
_entity_poly.pdbx_strand_id
1 'polypeptide(L)'
;MRIVDPFIEELIMEASTTERVRERVPEAHLTWRPHPKSMSLGQLALHVATLPRQLTEFVAEDDLDFSAAAGGPPTVSGQQELLQAFTAGVAQARSYLANLSDERATATWRLMNGERQLFAAPRAAVLRSFLFNHWYHHRGQLLVYLRLLDVAVPSVYGPSADENPFAVA
;
A
#
# COMPACT_ATOMS: atom_id res chain seq x y z
N MET A 1 13.99 -22.29 0.00
CA MET A 1 12.95 -21.24 0.09
C MET A 1 13.58 -20.08 0.84
N ARG A 2 13.62 -18.90 0.22
CA ARG A 2 14.15 -17.69 0.86
C ARG A 2 13.13 -17.12 1.84
N ILE A 3 13.58 -16.33 2.79
CA ILE A 3 12.73 -15.64 3.78
C ILE A 3 11.63 -14.80 3.11
N VAL A 4 11.93 -14.23 1.95
CA VAL A 4 11.04 -13.30 1.24
C VAL A 4 10.12 -13.96 0.20
N ASP A 5 10.31 -15.24 -0.12
CA ASP A 5 9.47 -15.94 -1.10
C ASP A 5 7.97 -15.87 -0.74
N PRO A 6 7.52 -16.07 0.52
CA PRO A 6 6.12 -15.88 0.89
C PRO A 6 5.63 -14.44 0.68
N PHE A 7 6.49 -13.43 0.82
CA PHE A 7 6.11 -12.03 0.60
C PHE A 7 5.87 -11.72 -0.88
N ILE A 8 6.58 -12.39 -1.78
CA ILE A 8 6.37 -12.24 -3.24
C ILE A 8 4.99 -12.81 -3.61
N GLU A 9 4.66 -14.00 -3.11
CA GLU A 9 3.36 -14.61 -3.35
C GLU A 9 2.22 -13.76 -2.77
N GLU A 10 2.38 -13.30 -1.53
CA GLU A 10 1.42 -12.41 -0.87
C GLU A 10 1.25 -11.09 -1.65
N LEU A 11 2.35 -10.46 -2.11
CA LEU A 11 2.28 -9.24 -2.90
C LEU A 11 1.43 -9.43 -4.17
N ILE A 12 1.60 -10.56 -4.87
CA ILE A 12 0.86 -10.85 -6.10
C ILE A 12 -0.64 -11.02 -5.81
N MET A 13 -1.00 -11.77 -4.78
CA MET A 13 -2.39 -12.00 -4.38
C MET A 13 -3.06 -10.69 -3.94
N GLU A 14 -2.37 -9.91 -3.12
CA GLU A 14 -2.88 -8.66 -2.59
C GLU A 14 -2.94 -7.54 -3.63
N ALA A 15 -2.05 -7.58 -4.63
CA ALA A 15 -2.13 -6.67 -5.76
C ALA A 15 -3.42 -6.88 -6.56
N SER A 16 -3.78 -8.13 -6.88
CA SER A 16 -5.04 -8.45 -7.56
C SER A 16 -6.25 -7.94 -6.77
N THR A 17 -6.28 -8.17 -5.46
CA THR A 17 -7.34 -7.70 -4.57
C THR A 17 -7.40 -6.16 -4.51
N THR A 18 -6.24 -5.50 -4.43
CA THR A 18 -6.15 -4.03 -4.36
C THR A 18 -6.57 -3.37 -5.67
N GLU A 19 -6.24 -3.99 -6.80
CA GLU A 19 -6.65 -3.50 -8.12
C GLU A 19 -8.18 -3.43 -8.24
N ARG A 20 -8.89 -4.46 -7.81
CA ARG A 20 -10.36 -4.49 -7.79
C ARG A 20 -10.96 -3.36 -6.94
N VAL A 21 -10.33 -3.01 -5.81
CA VAL A 21 -10.75 -1.88 -4.97
C VAL A 21 -10.45 -0.56 -5.68
N ARG A 22 -9.25 -0.40 -6.27
CA ARG A 22 -8.84 0.79 -7.01
C ARG A 22 -9.78 1.09 -8.19
N GLU A 23 -10.20 0.07 -8.92
CA GLU A 23 -11.12 0.21 -10.06
C GLU A 23 -12.47 0.82 -9.68
N ARG A 24 -12.87 0.71 -8.41
CA ARG A 24 -14.12 1.28 -7.89
C ARG A 24 -14.01 2.77 -7.53
N VAL A 25 -12.81 3.36 -7.55
CA VAL A 25 -12.62 4.79 -7.19
C VAL A 25 -13.30 5.68 -8.22
N PRO A 26 -14.32 6.47 -7.86
CA PRO A 26 -15.03 7.34 -8.80
C PRO A 26 -14.25 8.63 -9.04
N GLU A 27 -13.89 8.92 -10.29
CA GLU A 27 -13.15 10.13 -10.68
C GLU A 27 -13.84 11.43 -10.25
N ALA A 28 -15.16 11.46 -10.30
CA ALA A 28 -15.95 12.63 -9.92
C ALA A 28 -15.80 13.03 -8.44
N HIS A 29 -15.27 12.14 -7.60
CA HIS A 29 -15.16 12.33 -6.16
C HIS A 29 -13.71 12.37 -5.64
N LEU A 30 -12.70 12.53 -6.48
CA LEU A 30 -11.28 12.49 -6.06
C LEU A 30 -10.93 13.56 -5.02
N THR A 31 -11.63 14.70 -5.01
CA THR A 31 -11.44 15.78 -4.04
C THR A 31 -12.27 15.62 -2.75
N TRP A 32 -13.24 14.70 -2.75
CA TRP A 32 -14.08 14.44 -1.59
C TRP A 32 -13.27 13.85 -0.43
N ARG A 33 -13.67 14.20 0.80
CA ARG A 33 -13.08 13.66 2.04
C ARG A 33 -14.15 13.56 3.13
N PRO A 34 -14.09 12.52 3.99
CA PRO A 34 -15.08 12.35 5.06
C PRO A 34 -14.93 13.36 6.19
N HIS A 35 -13.74 13.95 6.34
CA HIS A 35 -13.42 14.92 7.37
C HIS A 35 -12.29 15.86 6.89
N PRO A 36 -12.27 17.15 7.29
CA PRO A 36 -11.23 18.11 6.89
C PRO A 36 -9.79 17.67 7.19
N LYS A 37 -9.60 16.87 8.25
CA LYS A 37 -8.28 16.32 8.65
C LYS A 37 -7.91 15.03 7.91
N SER A 38 -8.82 14.45 7.13
CA SER A 38 -8.57 13.22 6.38
C SER A 38 -7.98 13.50 5.00
N MET A 39 -7.26 12.53 4.45
CA MET A 39 -6.93 12.53 3.03
C MET A 39 -8.19 12.61 2.19
N SER A 40 -8.11 13.22 0.99
CA SER A 40 -9.18 13.08 0.02
C SER A 40 -9.21 11.65 -0.55
N LEU A 41 -10.31 11.28 -1.20
CA LEU A 41 -10.42 9.99 -1.88
C LEU A 41 -9.26 9.75 -2.85
N GLY A 42 -8.94 10.73 -3.69
CA GLY A 42 -7.82 10.65 -4.64
C GLY A 42 -6.47 10.52 -3.95
N GLN A 43 -6.24 11.27 -2.86
CA GLN A 43 -5.01 11.17 -2.07
C GLN A 43 -4.87 9.78 -1.45
N LEU A 44 -5.93 9.24 -0.86
CA LEU A 44 -5.90 7.90 -0.27
C LEU A 44 -5.73 6.81 -1.33
N ALA A 45 -6.43 6.93 -2.46
CA ALA A 45 -6.30 5.98 -3.56
C ALA A 45 -4.88 5.98 -4.16
N LEU A 46 -4.29 7.17 -4.35
CA LEU A 46 -2.91 7.29 -4.83
C LEU A 46 -1.90 6.74 -3.79
N HIS A 47 -2.14 7.00 -2.51
CA HIS A 47 -1.32 6.45 -1.45
C HIS A 47 -1.35 4.91 -1.47
N VAL A 48 -2.54 4.30 -1.55
CA VAL A 48 -2.68 2.84 -1.69
C VAL A 48 -1.97 2.32 -2.95
N ALA A 49 -2.06 3.05 -4.06
CA ALA A 49 -1.42 2.66 -5.31
C ALA A 49 0.11 2.73 -5.26
N THR A 50 0.68 3.69 -4.53
CA THR A 50 2.12 3.93 -4.49
C THR A 50 2.85 3.25 -3.33
N LEU A 51 2.13 2.80 -2.29
CA LEU A 51 2.71 2.18 -1.10
C LEU A 51 3.68 1.03 -1.40
N PRO A 52 3.38 0.07 -2.31
CA PRO A 52 4.32 -1.01 -2.60
C PRO A 52 5.70 -0.51 -3.05
N ARG A 53 5.73 0.52 -3.91
CA ARG A 53 6.97 1.14 -4.37
C ARG A 53 7.67 1.91 -3.25
N GLN A 54 6.95 2.83 -2.62
CA GLN A 54 7.53 3.73 -1.61
C GLN A 54 8.18 2.96 -0.46
N LEU A 55 7.51 1.93 0.04
CA LEU A 55 8.01 1.18 1.18
C LEU A 55 9.18 0.27 0.81
N THR A 56 9.24 -0.27 -0.41
CA THR A 56 10.42 -1.00 -0.85
C THR A 56 11.61 -0.07 -1.10
N GLU A 57 11.38 1.16 -1.59
CA GLU A 57 12.42 2.19 -1.67
C GLU A 57 12.97 2.57 -0.30
N PHE A 58 12.09 2.75 0.70
CA PHE A 58 12.51 3.10 2.07
C PHE A 58 13.36 2.02 2.72
N VAL A 59 13.06 0.74 2.49
CA VAL A 59 13.82 -0.36 3.06
C VAL A 59 14.98 -0.84 2.19
N ALA A 60 15.21 -0.25 1.03
CA ALA A 60 16.34 -0.58 0.18
C ALA A 60 17.68 -0.19 0.83
N GLU A 61 17.71 0.95 1.48
CA GLU A 61 18.85 1.42 2.28
C GLU A 61 18.85 0.75 3.67
N ASP A 62 19.87 1.01 4.49
CA ASP A 62 19.98 0.46 5.84
C ASP A 62 19.25 1.30 6.89
N ASP A 63 18.95 2.53 6.56
CA ASP A 63 18.14 3.43 7.39
C ASP A 63 17.31 4.39 6.55
N LEU A 64 16.29 4.97 7.17
CA LEU A 64 15.48 6.05 6.66
C LEU A 64 15.46 7.19 7.65
N ASP A 65 15.89 8.38 7.24
CA ASP A 65 15.79 9.60 8.06
C ASP A 65 14.51 10.37 7.73
N PHE A 66 13.63 10.49 8.71
CA PHE A 66 12.38 11.25 8.62
C PHE A 66 12.55 12.76 8.84
N SER A 67 13.73 13.23 9.26
CA SER A 67 13.95 14.65 9.56
C SER A 67 13.76 15.55 8.32
N ALA A 68 13.99 15.01 7.14
CA ALA A 68 13.86 15.70 5.86
C ALA A 68 12.50 15.51 5.16
N ALA A 69 11.59 14.73 5.77
CA ALA A 69 10.28 14.46 5.16
C ALA A 69 9.42 15.75 5.16
N ALA A 70 9.32 16.41 4.02
CA ALA A 70 8.51 17.59 3.81
C ALA A 70 7.51 17.35 2.68
N GLY A 71 6.26 17.79 2.87
CA GLY A 71 5.23 17.80 1.84
C GLY A 71 3.93 17.14 2.29
N GLY A 72 2.82 17.62 1.74
CA GLY A 72 1.52 17.00 1.91
C GLY A 72 1.35 15.81 0.96
N PRO A 73 0.31 14.96 1.17
CA PRO A 73 0.03 13.87 0.27
C PRO A 73 -0.25 14.40 -1.15
N PRO A 74 0.36 13.78 -2.19
CA PRO A 74 0.16 14.21 -3.57
C PRO A 74 -1.30 14.04 -4.00
N THR A 75 -1.70 14.80 -4.99
CA THR A 75 -3.03 14.69 -5.64
C THR A 75 -2.94 13.85 -6.90
N VAL A 76 -4.06 13.31 -7.32
CA VAL A 76 -4.20 12.54 -8.56
C VAL A 76 -5.28 13.16 -9.44
N SER A 77 -5.09 13.08 -10.75
CA SER A 77 -5.99 13.68 -11.75
C SER A 77 -7.05 12.71 -12.31
N GLY A 78 -6.87 11.40 -12.19
CA GLY A 78 -7.82 10.42 -12.69
C GLY A 78 -7.40 8.96 -12.53
N GLN A 79 -8.26 8.07 -13.01
CA GLN A 79 -8.09 6.61 -12.94
C GLN A 79 -6.84 6.10 -13.65
N GLN A 80 -6.49 6.73 -14.78
CA GLN A 80 -5.31 6.29 -15.54
C GLN A 80 -4.02 6.51 -14.76
N GLU A 81 -3.90 7.64 -14.06
CA GLU A 81 -2.75 7.92 -13.21
C GLU A 81 -2.66 6.94 -12.04
N LEU A 82 -3.79 6.61 -11.42
CA LEU A 82 -3.87 5.59 -10.36
C LEU A 82 -3.42 4.22 -10.86
N LEU A 83 -3.87 3.81 -12.05
CA LEU A 83 -3.49 2.54 -12.65
C LEU A 83 -1.99 2.48 -12.95
N GLN A 84 -1.45 3.53 -13.56
CA GLN A 84 -0.01 3.61 -13.87
C GLN A 84 0.84 3.55 -12.60
N ALA A 85 0.49 4.35 -11.58
CA ALA A 85 1.18 4.37 -10.30
C ALA A 85 1.13 2.99 -9.61
N PHE A 86 -0.02 2.34 -9.61
CA PHE A 86 -0.22 1.02 -9.03
C PHE A 86 0.59 -0.07 -9.75
N THR A 87 0.47 -0.15 -11.07
CA THR A 87 1.16 -1.16 -11.89
C THR A 87 2.68 -1.03 -11.75
N ALA A 88 3.20 0.21 -11.86
CA ALA A 88 4.63 0.47 -11.67
C ALA A 88 5.07 0.15 -10.23
N GLY A 89 4.26 0.51 -9.23
CA GLY A 89 4.57 0.28 -7.82
C GLY A 89 4.66 -1.20 -7.47
N VAL A 90 3.72 -2.00 -7.92
CA VAL A 90 3.71 -3.46 -7.70
C VAL A 90 4.89 -4.13 -8.43
N ALA A 91 5.16 -3.73 -9.68
CA ALA A 91 6.28 -4.27 -10.46
C ALA A 91 7.62 -3.99 -9.77
N GLN A 92 7.84 -2.78 -9.28
CA GLN A 92 9.05 -2.40 -8.57
C GLN A 92 9.20 -3.14 -7.23
N ALA A 93 8.13 -3.24 -6.44
CA ALA A 93 8.13 -3.99 -5.20
C ALA A 93 8.46 -5.47 -5.42
N ARG A 94 7.86 -6.08 -6.46
CA ARG A 94 8.15 -7.46 -6.85
C ARG A 94 9.63 -7.65 -7.23
N SER A 95 10.17 -6.72 -8.03
CA SER A 95 11.58 -6.75 -8.43
C SER A 95 12.51 -6.63 -7.23
N TYR A 96 12.23 -5.71 -6.30
CA TYR A 96 12.99 -5.55 -5.07
C TYR A 96 13.00 -6.85 -4.24
N LEU A 97 11.82 -7.43 -3.96
CA LEU A 97 11.72 -8.67 -3.20
C LEU A 97 12.40 -9.85 -3.91
N ALA A 98 12.30 -9.94 -5.24
CA ALA A 98 12.96 -10.99 -6.01
C ALA A 98 14.49 -10.97 -5.91
N ASN A 99 15.07 -9.77 -5.71
CA ASN A 99 16.52 -9.57 -5.60
C ASN A 99 17.03 -9.47 -4.14
N LEU A 100 16.13 -9.49 -3.14
CA LEU A 100 16.51 -9.40 -1.73
C LEU A 100 17.06 -10.74 -1.23
N SER A 101 18.33 -10.77 -0.82
CA SER A 101 18.94 -11.95 -0.22
C SER A 101 18.48 -12.16 1.22
N ASP A 102 18.59 -13.40 1.73
CA ASP A 102 18.25 -13.72 3.13
C ASP A 102 19.15 -12.96 4.12
N GLU A 103 20.42 -12.74 3.77
CA GLU A 103 21.32 -11.90 4.54
C GLU A 103 20.80 -10.48 4.69
N ARG A 104 20.41 -9.86 3.58
CA ARG A 104 19.84 -8.50 3.59
C ARG A 104 18.47 -8.47 4.27
N ALA A 105 17.66 -9.50 4.11
CA ALA A 105 16.34 -9.59 4.74
C ALA A 105 16.42 -9.67 6.27
N THR A 106 17.46 -10.31 6.80
CA THR A 106 17.71 -10.43 8.25
C THR A 106 18.53 -9.28 8.83
N ALA A 107 19.23 -8.51 7.99
CA ALA A 107 19.98 -7.34 8.42
C ALA A 107 19.08 -6.29 9.08
N THR A 108 19.61 -5.62 10.09
CA THR A 108 18.91 -4.55 10.81
C THR A 108 18.67 -3.34 9.91
N TRP A 109 17.44 -2.89 9.86
CA TRP A 109 17.03 -1.62 9.29
C TRP A 109 16.64 -0.63 10.40
N ARG A 110 16.91 0.66 10.21
CA ARG A 110 16.66 1.70 11.21
C ARG A 110 15.79 2.83 10.67
N LEU A 111 14.91 3.32 11.53
CA LEU A 111 14.20 4.59 11.33
C LEU A 111 14.87 5.65 12.19
N MET A 112 15.29 6.73 11.56
CA MET A 112 16.03 7.83 12.19
C MET A 112 15.21 9.13 12.14
N ASN A 113 15.52 10.03 13.07
CA ASN A 113 15.12 11.44 13.02
C ASN A 113 16.38 12.27 13.37
N GLY A 114 17.13 12.66 12.36
CA GLY A 114 18.50 13.14 12.51
C GLY A 114 19.38 12.07 13.18
N GLU A 115 20.06 12.41 14.26
CA GLU A 115 20.91 11.49 14.99
C GLU A 115 20.15 10.50 15.91
N ARG A 116 18.83 10.72 16.10
CA ARG A 116 18.03 9.90 17.02
C ARG A 116 17.42 8.69 16.30
N GLN A 117 17.80 7.50 16.72
CA GLN A 117 17.12 6.28 16.29
C GLN A 117 15.74 6.18 16.95
N LEU A 118 14.69 6.09 16.13
CA LEU A 118 13.31 5.93 16.56
C LEU A 118 12.88 4.47 16.65
N PHE A 119 13.40 3.65 15.71
CA PHE A 119 13.04 2.24 15.60
C PHE A 119 14.16 1.46 14.91
N ALA A 120 14.29 0.17 15.23
CA ALA A 120 15.14 -0.76 14.49
C ALA A 120 14.57 -2.17 14.55
N ALA A 121 14.65 -2.88 13.44
CA ALA A 121 14.24 -4.29 13.34
C ALA A 121 14.88 -4.95 12.11
N PRO A 122 14.86 -6.30 12.01
CA PRO A 122 15.21 -6.98 10.77
C PRO A 122 14.38 -6.45 9.60
N ARG A 123 15.01 -6.26 8.44
CA ARG A 123 14.32 -5.71 7.24
C ARG A 123 13.05 -6.50 6.85
N ALA A 124 13.07 -7.83 6.99
CA ALA A 124 11.89 -8.66 6.75
C ALA A 124 10.72 -8.31 7.68
N ALA A 125 10.99 -8.01 8.96
CA ALA A 125 9.97 -7.58 9.92
C ALA A 125 9.42 -6.19 9.55
N VAL A 126 10.28 -5.29 9.07
CA VAL A 126 9.89 -3.95 8.58
C VAL A 126 9.01 -4.08 7.33
N LEU A 127 9.39 -4.93 6.37
CA LEU A 127 8.56 -5.23 5.19
C LEU A 127 7.17 -5.76 5.60
N ARG A 128 7.11 -6.68 6.56
CA ARG A 128 5.83 -7.20 7.07
C ARG A 128 4.96 -6.10 7.68
N SER A 129 5.54 -5.26 8.54
CA SER A 129 4.82 -4.24 9.32
C SER A 129 4.48 -3.01 8.50
N PHE A 130 5.45 -2.45 7.77
CA PHE A 130 5.28 -1.19 7.04
C PHE A 130 4.85 -1.38 5.60
N LEU A 131 5.20 -2.48 4.90
CA LEU A 131 4.67 -2.72 3.57
C LEU A 131 3.26 -3.31 3.66
N PHE A 132 3.13 -4.54 4.11
CA PHE A 132 1.86 -5.26 4.02
C PHE A 132 0.79 -4.72 4.97
N ASN A 133 1.08 -4.61 6.27
CA ASN A 133 0.08 -4.16 7.23
C ASN A 133 -0.37 -2.72 6.96
N HIS A 134 0.54 -1.84 6.56
CA HIS A 134 0.23 -0.45 6.20
C HIS A 134 -0.62 -0.39 4.93
N TRP A 135 -0.29 -1.22 3.93
CA TRP A 135 -1.05 -1.31 2.70
C TRP A 135 -2.49 -1.80 2.94
N TYR A 136 -2.65 -2.85 3.74
CA TYR A 136 -3.97 -3.37 4.12
C TYR A 136 -4.78 -2.37 4.94
N HIS A 137 -4.13 -1.66 5.85
CA HIS A 137 -4.74 -0.60 6.64
C HIS A 137 -5.36 0.48 5.72
N HIS A 138 -4.61 1.03 4.79
CA HIS A 138 -5.11 2.07 3.91
C HIS A 138 -6.10 1.55 2.86
N ARG A 139 -5.95 0.32 2.37
CA ARG A 139 -6.97 -0.31 1.54
C ARG A 139 -8.29 -0.49 2.30
N GLY A 140 -8.24 -0.89 3.55
CA GLY A 140 -9.43 -0.95 4.41
C GLY A 140 -10.11 0.40 4.59
N GLN A 141 -9.34 1.47 4.77
CA GLN A 141 -9.88 2.84 4.80
C GLN A 141 -10.52 3.22 3.45
N LEU A 142 -9.89 2.87 2.32
CA LEU A 142 -10.42 3.15 1.00
C LEU A 142 -11.78 2.46 0.76
N LEU A 143 -11.97 1.22 1.23
CA LEU A 143 -13.26 0.53 1.19
C LEU A 143 -14.35 1.30 1.96
N VAL A 144 -14.02 1.85 3.13
CA VAL A 144 -14.95 2.68 3.90
C VAL A 144 -15.29 3.98 3.13
N TYR A 145 -14.31 4.62 2.49
CA TYR A 145 -14.57 5.82 1.68
C TYR A 145 -15.50 5.53 0.50
N LEU A 146 -15.27 4.42 -0.20
CA LEU A 146 -16.14 3.99 -1.28
C LEU A 146 -17.56 3.75 -0.78
N ARG A 147 -17.73 3.10 0.36
CA ARG A 147 -19.07 2.86 0.95
C ARG A 147 -19.78 4.15 1.33
N LEU A 148 -19.06 5.14 1.87
CA LEU A 148 -19.64 6.46 2.21
C LEU A 148 -20.08 7.26 0.97
N LEU A 149 -19.61 6.88 -0.20
CA LEU A 149 -19.97 7.44 -1.50
C LEU A 149 -21.00 6.57 -2.25
N ASP A 150 -21.62 5.61 -1.57
CA ASP A 150 -22.58 4.64 -2.17
C ASP A 150 -22.00 3.82 -3.34
N VAL A 151 -20.68 3.67 -3.39
CA VAL A 151 -20.01 2.82 -4.38
C VAL A 151 -20.03 1.37 -3.90
N ALA A 152 -20.42 0.45 -4.78
CA ALA A 152 -20.34 -0.99 -4.52
C ALA A 152 -18.90 -1.42 -4.25
N VAL A 153 -18.65 -2.11 -3.13
CA VAL A 153 -17.31 -2.55 -2.73
C VAL A 153 -17.10 -4.03 -3.02
N PRO A 154 -15.95 -4.43 -3.59
CA PRO A 154 -15.66 -5.84 -3.86
C PRO A 154 -15.45 -6.63 -2.56
N SER A 155 -15.62 -7.95 -2.66
CA SER A 155 -15.11 -8.88 -1.66
C SER A 155 -13.58 -8.77 -1.58
N VAL A 156 -13.02 -8.76 -0.36
CA VAL A 156 -11.56 -8.70 -0.11
C VAL A 156 -11.09 -9.94 0.64
N TYR A 157 -11.41 -10.08 1.93
CA TYR A 157 -11.08 -11.27 2.72
C TYR A 157 -12.32 -12.08 3.12
N GLY A 158 -13.44 -11.75 2.51
CA GLY A 158 -14.73 -12.38 2.75
C GLY A 158 -15.82 -11.63 2.01
N PRO A 159 -17.10 -12.05 2.08
CA PRO A 159 -18.19 -11.39 1.42
C PRO A 159 -18.31 -9.92 1.83
N SER A 160 -18.66 -9.06 0.87
CA SER A 160 -19.20 -7.74 1.13
C SER A 160 -20.74 -7.76 1.02
N ALA A 161 -21.39 -6.62 1.27
CA ALA A 161 -22.83 -6.50 1.01
C ALA A 161 -23.17 -6.55 -0.49
N ASP A 162 -22.18 -6.28 -1.36
CA ASP A 162 -22.37 -6.17 -2.81
C ASP A 162 -21.83 -7.39 -3.56
N GLU A 163 -20.95 -8.18 -2.92
CA GLU A 163 -20.30 -9.31 -3.58
C GLU A 163 -20.06 -10.46 -2.59
N ASN A 164 -20.58 -11.65 -2.92
CA ASN A 164 -20.34 -12.87 -2.17
C ASN A 164 -19.69 -13.94 -3.07
N PRO A 165 -18.36 -14.16 -2.96
CA PRO A 165 -17.65 -15.14 -3.76
C PRO A 165 -18.01 -16.59 -3.41
N PHE A 166 -18.76 -16.81 -2.33
CA PHE A 166 -19.22 -18.13 -1.87
C PHE A 166 -20.70 -18.40 -2.17
N ALA A 167 -21.39 -17.44 -2.81
CA ALA A 167 -22.77 -17.68 -3.23
C ALA A 167 -22.79 -18.80 -4.28
N VAL A 168 -23.56 -19.86 -4.00
CA VAL A 168 -23.84 -20.92 -4.97
C VAL A 168 -24.84 -20.36 -5.97
N ALA A 169 -24.53 -20.46 -7.25
CA ALA A 169 -25.43 -20.06 -8.34
C ALA A 169 -26.69 -20.97 -8.38
#